data_67249ee6bfa4d78fd4412e6d0020cc60
#
_entry.id   67249ee6bfa4d78fd4412e6d0020cc60
#
_cell.length_a   1.000
_cell.length_b   1.000
_cell.length_c   1.000
_cell.angle_alpha   90.00
_cell.angle_beta   90.00
_cell.angle_gamma   90.00
#
_symmetry.space_group_name_H-M   'P 1'
#
loop_
_entity.id
_entity.type
_entity.pdbx_description
1 polymer ?
#
loop_
_entity_poly.entity_id
_entity_poly.type
_entity_poly.pdbx_seq_one_letter_code
_entity_poly.pdbx_strand_id
1 'polypeptide(L)'
;MRAVDVPNVPQVIDVEAELNHWRQRHAEGAMGPGSFGHFVPWIKFACDSLITHPRATNEQREEAFQTQYALQIMPRLTEAQARDFIEQCWDHVYVSSMIHADERPRLRA
;
A
#
# COMPACT_ATOMS: atom_id res chain seq x y z
N MET A 1 26.35 -9.01 -7.05
CA MET A 1 26.07 -8.88 -6.63
C MET A 1 25.18 -8.70 -6.27
N ARG A 2 24.91 -8.62 -6.01
CA ARG A 2 24.10 -8.39 -5.75
C ARG A 2 23.67 -7.83 -5.00
N ALA A 3 23.64 -7.56 -4.76
CA ALA A 3 23.26 -7.11 -4.12
C ALA A 3 22.55 -6.52 -3.83
N VAL A 4 22.62 -6.47 -4.18
CA VAL A 4 21.94 -5.78 -4.13
C VAL A 4 20.87 -5.66 -3.68
N ASP A 5 20.72 -6.11 -3.45
CA ASP A 5 19.57 -6.05 -3.08
C ASP A 5 19.26 -5.12 -2.10
N VAL A 6 18.41 -4.25 -2.18
CA VAL A 6 17.99 -3.32 -1.19
C VAL A 6 17.00 -3.99 -0.32
N PRO A 7 17.38 -4.31 0.87
CA PRO A 7 16.61 -5.25 1.64
C PRO A 7 15.27 -4.73 2.11
N ASN A 8 15.15 -3.44 2.33
CA ASN A 8 13.91 -2.91 2.90
C ASN A 8 12.88 -2.53 1.89
N VAL A 9 13.23 -2.63 0.62
CA VAL A 9 12.33 -2.18 -0.44
C VAL A 9 11.73 -3.39 -1.11
N PRO A 10 10.41 -3.49 -1.19
CA PRO A 10 9.79 -4.61 -1.88
C PRO A 10 10.25 -4.66 -3.33
N GLN A 11 10.69 -5.82 -3.76
CA GLN A 11 11.13 -6.01 -5.12
C GLN A 11 9.95 -6.07 -6.07
N VAL A 12 8.92 -6.77 -5.64
CA VAL A 12 7.74 -6.97 -6.46
C VAL A 12 6.52 -6.67 -5.61
N ILE A 13 5.67 -5.82 -6.11
CA ILE A 13 4.42 -5.50 -5.44
C ILE A 13 3.30 -6.01 -6.32
N ASP A 14 2.54 -6.94 -5.80
CA ASP A 14 1.45 -7.54 -6.55
C ASP A 14 0.17 -6.76 -6.27
N VAL A 15 -0.17 -5.86 -7.18
CA VAL A 15 -1.32 -4.99 -7.01
C VAL A 15 -2.62 -5.80 -6.95
N GLU A 16 -2.70 -6.87 -7.73
CA GLU A 16 -3.89 -7.72 -7.70
C GLU A 16 -4.07 -8.37 -6.34
N ALA A 17 -2.98 -8.85 -5.76
CA ALA A 17 -3.05 -9.46 -4.45
C ALA A 17 -3.49 -8.45 -3.40
N GLU A 18 -2.99 -7.21 -3.50
CA GLU A 18 -3.41 -6.16 -2.58
C GLU A 18 -4.89 -5.86 -2.74
N LEU A 19 -5.35 -5.75 -3.97
CA LEU A 19 -6.77 -5.50 -4.19
C LEU A 19 -7.62 -6.62 -3.62
N ASN A 20 -7.20 -7.86 -3.80
CA ASN A 20 -7.94 -9.00 -3.27
C ASN A 20 -7.96 -9.02 -1.76
N HIS A 21 -6.82 -8.68 -1.16
CA HIS A 21 -6.74 -8.62 0.31
C HIS A 21 -7.74 -7.60 0.86
N TRP A 22 -7.75 -6.41 0.31
CA TRP A 22 -8.63 -5.36 0.81
C TRP A 22 -10.09 -5.62 0.45
N ARG A 23 -10.34 -6.23 -0.69
CA ARG A 23 -11.70 -6.62 -1.04
C ARG A 23 -12.28 -7.58 -0.01
N GLN A 24 -11.46 -8.52 0.44
CA GLN A 24 -11.90 -9.45 1.46
C GLN A 24 -12.14 -8.74 2.79
N ARG A 25 -11.24 -7.85 3.18
CA ARG A 25 -11.43 -7.08 4.39
C ARG A 25 -12.72 -6.27 4.34
N HIS A 26 -13.00 -5.70 3.19
CA HIS A 26 -14.23 -4.95 3.02
C HIS A 26 -15.45 -5.86 3.17
N ALA A 27 -15.39 -7.03 2.58
CA ALA A 27 -16.49 -7.97 2.68
C ALA A 27 -16.75 -8.42 4.11
N GLU A 28 -15.70 -8.43 4.93
CA GLU A 28 -15.81 -8.78 6.34
C GLU A 28 -16.31 -7.63 7.21
N GLY A 29 -16.52 -6.47 6.62
CA GLY A 29 -16.97 -5.30 7.37
C GLY A 29 -15.87 -4.54 8.06
N ALA A 30 -14.62 -4.89 7.81
CA ALA A 30 -13.50 -4.30 8.54
C ALA A 30 -13.17 -2.89 8.09
N MET A 31 -13.67 -2.46 6.95
CA MET A 31 -13.31 -1.16 6.39
C MET A 31 -14.39 -0.10 6.57
N GLY A 32 -15.44 -0.43 7.29
CA GLY A 32 -16.50 0.53 7.56
C GLY A 32 -17.47 0.66 6.41
N PRO A 33 -18.34 1.66 6.47
CA PRO A 33 -19.38 1.83 5.46
C PRO A 33 -18.82 2.35 4.15
N GLY A 34 -19.60 2.27 3.12
CA GLY A 34 -19.22 2.71 1.81
C GLY A 34 -18.84 1.54 0.92
N SER A 35 -18.78 1.79 -0.37
CA SER A 35 -18.49 0.72 -1.31
C SER A 35 -16.99 0.52 -1.43
N PHE A 36 -16.61 -0.70 -1.78
CA PHE A 36 -15.20 -0.99 -1.95
C PHE A 36 -14.56 -0.11 -3.05
N GLY A 37 -15.36 0.27 -4.04
CA GLY A 37 -14.85 1.12 -5.10
C GLY A 37 -14.29 2.45 -4.63
N HIS A 38 -14.73 2.93 -3.46
CA HIS A 38 -14.19 4.17 -2.92
C HIS A 38 -12.75 4.01 -2.47
N PHE A 39 -12.34 2.79 -2.18
CA PHE A 39 -10.98 2.53 -1.69
C PHE A 39 -10.01 2.15 -2.80
N VAL A 40 -10.53 1.66 -3.93
CA VAL A 40 -9.67 1.14 -4.98
C VAL A 40 -8.63 2.14 -5.48
N PRO A 41 -8.99 3.40 -5.75
CA PRO A 41 -7.96 4.35 -6.21
C PRO A 41 -6.84 4.53 -5.20
N TRP A 42 -7.16 4.44 -3.92
CA TRP A 42 -6.15 4.63 -2.89
C TRP A 42 -5.27 3.40 -2.72
N ILE A 43 -5.83 2.20 -2.93
CA ILE A 43 -5.00 1.00 -2.95
C ILE A 43 -3.99 1.09 -4.09
N LYS A 44 -4.46 1.49 -5.26
CA LYS A 44 -3.58 1.61 -6.41
C LYS A 44 -2.54 2.70 -6.21
N PHE A 45 -2.95 3.81 -5.62
CA PHE A 45 -2.02 4.88 -5.34
C PHE A 45 -0.93 4.43 -4.38
N ALA A 46 -1.32 3.70 -3.33
CA ALA A 46 -0.34 3.22 -2.36
C ALA A 46 0.68 2.29 -3.01
N CYS A 47 0.19 1.35 -3.81
CA CYS A 47 1.10 0.42 -4.49
C CYS A 47 1.99 1.17 -5.47
N ASP A 48 1.40 2.06 -6.25
CA ASP A 48 2.13 2.78 -7.28
C ASP A 48 3.21 3.66 -6.68
N SER A 49 2.93 4.29 -5.56
CA SER A 49 3.92 5.16 -4.93
C SER A 49 5.11 4.35 -4.43
N LEU A 50 4.87 3.14 -3.95
CA LEU A 50 5.97 2.28 -3.52
C LEU A 50 6.76 1.73 -4.69
N ILE A 51 6.09 1.45 -5.80
CA ILE A 51 6.78 0.97 -7.00
C ILE A 51 7.62 2.08 -7.61
N THR A 52 7.05 3.27 -7.71
CA THR A 52 7.68 4.37 -8.42
C THR A 52 8.74 5.06 -7.57
N HIS A 53 8.48 5.21 -6.28
CA HIS A 53 9.38 5.92 -5.38
C HIS A 53 9.63 5.09 -4.13
N PRO A 54 10.33 3.95 -4.28
CA PRO A 54 10.50 3.04 -3.14
C PRO A 54 11.31 3.63 -1.99
N ARG A 55 12.11 4.64 -2.27
CA ARG A 55 12.96 5.23 -1.24
C ARG A 55 12.48 6.57 -0.74
N ALA A 56 11.23 6.91 -1.03
CA ALA A 56 10.69 8.18 -0.58
C ALA A 56 10.62 8.22 0.93
N THR A 57 10.86 9.40 1.49
CA THR A 57 10.71 9.61 2.92
C THR A 57 9.25 9.70 3.29
N ASN A 58 8.97 9.64 4.57
CA ASN A 58 7.59 9.80 5.03
C ASN A 58 7.04 11.17 4.64
N GLU A 59 7.88 12.18 4.67
CA GLU A 59 7.45 13.52 4.27
C GLU A 59 7.08 13.58 2.80
N GLN A 60 7.90 12.92 1.97
CA GLN A 60 7.62 12.89 0.55
C GLN A 60 6.34 12.12 0.25
N ARG A 61 6.09 11.04 0.97
CA ARG A 61 4.86 10.28 0.80
C ARG A 61 3.64 11.06 1.25
N GLU A 62 3.78 11.80 2.34
CA GLU A 62 2.69 12.65 2.79
C GLU A 62 2.38 13.73 1.77
N GLU A 63 3.41 14.32 1.21
CA GLU A 63 3.23 15.36 0.21
C GLU A 63 2.56 14.81 -1.04
N ALA A 64 2.97 13.63 -1.47
CA ALA A 64 2.36 12.99 -2.62
C ALA A 64 0.89 12.69 -2.36
N PHE A 65 0.58 12.25 -1.15
CA PHE A 65 -0.81 12.00 -0.77
C PHE A 65 -1.62 13.30 -0.83
N GLN A 66 -1.09 14.38 -0.26
CA GLN A 66 -1.79 15.65 -0.26
C GLN A 66 -2.10 16.10 -1.67
N THR A 67 -1.12 15.98 -2.55
CA THR A 67 -1.30 16.35 -3.93
C THR A 67 -2.40 15.51 -4.58
N GLN A 68 -2.36 14.21 -4.36
CA GLN A 68 -3.34 13.32 -4.96
C GLN A 68 -4.74 13.58 -4.42
N TYR A 69 -4.84 13.81 -3.13
CA TYR A 69 -6.16 14.07 -2.54
C TYR A 69 -6.73 15.37 -3.06
N ALA A 70 -5.89 16.38 -3.24
CA ALA A 70 -6.34 17.68 -3.72
C ALA A 70 -6.88 17.61 -5.16
N LEU A 71 -6.50 16.58 -5.90
CA LEU A 71 -7.01 16.42 -7.26
C LEU A 71 -8.41 15.80 -7.30
N GLN A 72 -8.91 15.34 -6.19
CA GLN A 72 -10.25 14.76 -6.14
C GLN A 72 -11.29 15.82 -6.31
N ILE A 73 -12.21 15.62 -7.23
CA ILE A 73 -13.28 16.58 -7.44
C ILE A 73 -14.39 16.34 -6.42
N MET A 74 -14.75 15.09 -6.23
CA MET A 74 -15.79 14.73 -5.26
C MET A 74 -15.29 13.55 -4.44
N PRO A 75 -14.45 13.83 -3.45
CA PRO A 75 -13.87 12.74 -2.68
C PRO A 75 -14.94 11.98 -1.91
N ARG A 76 -14.81 10.66 -1.91
CA ARG A 76 -15.73 9.78 -1.19
C ARG A 76 -15.24 9.47 0.21
N LEU A 77 -13.94 9.65 0.45
CA LEU A 77 -13.36 9.53 1.77
C LEU A 77 -12.87 10.90 2.19
N THR A 78 -12.95 11.19 3.48
CA THR A 78 -12.34 12.40 3.97
C THR A 78 -10.83 12.27 3.87
N GLU A 79 -10.13 13.40 3.98
CA GLU A 79 -8.67 13.37 3.93
C GLU A 79 -8.11 12.47 5.01
N ALA A 80 -8.65 12.56 6.23
CA ALA A 80 -8.18 11.72 7.33
C ALA A 80 -8.44 10.25 7.07
N GLN A 81 -9.60 9.92 6.52
CA GLN A 81 -9.91 8.53 6.22
C GLN A 81 -8.99 7.98 5.15
N ALA A 82 -8.76 8.76 4.10
CA ALA A 82 -7.90 8.33 3.01
C ALA A 82 -6.47 8.15 3.47
N ARG A 83 -5.98 9.11 4.28
CA ARG A 83 -4.61 9.01 4.80
C ARG A 83 -4.43 7.78 5.66
N ASP A 84 -5.36 7.57 6.57
CA ASP A 84 -5.28 6.41 7.45
C ASP A 84 -5.29 5.11 6.66
N PHE A 85 -6.14 5.04 5.66
CA PHE A 85 -6.21 3.84 4.84
C PHE A 85 -4.93 3.61 4.05
N ILE A 86 -4.37 4.67 3.48
CA ILE A 86 -3.12 4.53 2.72
C ILE A 86 -1.99 4.04 3.61
N GLU A 87 -1.92 4.52 4.84
CA GLU A 87 -0.90 4.05 5.75
C GLU A 87 -1.06 2.57 6.05
N GLN A 88 -2.29 2.11 6.16
CA GLN A 88 -2.54 0.68 6.33
C GLN A 88 -2.08 -0.10 5.11
N CYS A 89 -2.31 0.43 3.92
CA CYS A 89 -1.87 -0.24 2.71
C CYS A 89 -0.35 -0.35 2.65
N TRP A 90 0.35 0.74 2.97
CA TRP A 90 1.80 0.71 2.97
C TRP A 90 2.32 -0.31 3.99
N ASP A 91 1.75 -0.31 5.17
CA ASP A 91 2.14 -1.28 6.20
C ASP A 91 1.93 -2.70 5.73
N HIS A 92 0.81 -2.96 5.10
CA HIS A 92 0.51 -4.31 4.63
C HIS A 92 1.51 -4.76 3.57
N VAL A 93 1.87 -3.87 2.65
CA VAL A 93 2.83 -4.22 1.62
C VAL A 93 4.18 -4.54 2.23
N TYR A 94 4.63 -3.73 3.19
CA TYR A 94 5.91 -3.97 3.84
C TYR A 94 5.91 -5.28 4.61
N VAL A 95 4.86 -5.54 5.36
CA VAL A 95 4.78 -6.78 6.13
C VAL A 95 4.80 -7.99 5.20
N SER A 96 4.04 -7.93 4.12
CA SER A 96 4.00 -9.02 3.16
C SER A 96 5.37 -9.27 2.54
N SER A 97 6.08 -8.20 2.21
CA SER A 97 7.41 -8.32 1.65
C SER A 97 8.38 -8.94 2.64
N MET A 98 8.29 -8.52 3.88
CA MET A 98 9.18 -9.04 4.91
C MET A 98 8.94 -10.51 5.19
N ILE A 99 7.68 -10.92 5.17
CA ILE A 99 7.34 -12.32 5.38
C ILE A 99 7.97 -13.18 4.29
N HIS A 100 7.85 -12.73 3.04
CA HIS A 100 8.44 -13.48 1.94
C HIS A 100 9.95 -13.52 2.03
N ALA A 101 10.57 -12.41 2.37
CA ALA A 101 12.01 -12.35 2.49
C ALA A 101 12.51 -13.26 3.59
N ASP A 102 11.75 -13.32 4.67
CA ASP A 102 12.12 -14.13 5.81
C ASP A 102 12.01 -15.61 5.52
N GLU A 103 11.00 -15.98 4.76
CA GLU A 103 10.78 -17.39 4.45
C GLU A 103 11.93 -18.03 3.69
N ARG A 104 12.49 -17.28 2.77
CA ARG A 104 13.54 -17.84 1.92
C ARG A 104 14.77 -18.32 2.69
N PRO A 105 15.30 -17.53 3.63
CA PRO A 105 16.44 -18.02 4.40
C PRO A 105 16.11 -19.25 5.22
N ARG A 106 14.93 -19.30 5.76
CA ARG A 106 14.56 -20.42 6.60
C ARG A 106 14.41 -21.70 5.81
N LEU A 107 13.98 -21.58 4.56
CA LEU A 107 13.82 -22.76 3.73
C LEU A 107 15.14 -23.43 3.46
N ARG A 108 16.21 -22.68 3.48
CA ARG A 108 17.51 -23.23 3.22
C ARG A 108 18.13 -23.86 4.45
N ALA A 109 17.63 -23.49 5.57
CA ALA A 109 18.14 -24.07 6.78
C ALA A 109 17.66 -25.50 6.93
#